data_e3a216929bde22ab6b94766dd3e29146
#
_entry.id   e3a216929bde22ab6b94766dd3e29146
#
_cell.length_a   1.000
_cell.length_b   1.000
_cell.length_c   1.000
_cell.angle_alpha   90.00
_cell.angle_beta   90.00
_cell.angle_gamma   90.00
#
_symmetry.space_group_name_H-M   'P 1'
#
loop_
_entity.id
_entity.type
_entity.pdbx_description
1 polymer ?
#
loop_
_entity_poly.entity_id
_entity_poly.type
_entity_poly.pdbx_seq_one_letter_code
_entity_poly.pdbx_strand_id
1 'polypeptide(L)'
;MMILGFPSNPTAQCVELEFFEKVVALAKRYDVLVVHDLAYADIVYDGWKAPSIMQVPGARDMAVEFFTLSKSYNMAGWRIGFMVGNKTLVSALARIKSYHDYGTFTPLQVAAIAALEGDQQCVRDIAEQYKRRRDVLVKGLHEAGWMVEMPKASMYVWAKIPEPYAAMGSLEFAKKLLNEAKVCVSPGIGFGDYGDTHVRFALIENRDRIRQAIRGIKAMFRADGLLPASSKHIHENAE
;
A
#
# COMPACT_ATOMS: atom_id res chain seq x y z
N MET A 1 -3.47 -19.34 14.83
CA MET A 1 -2.48 -18.49 14.13
C MET A 1 -3.16 -17.18 13.79
N MET A 2 -2.48 -16.05 13.98
CA MET A 2 -2.93 -14.71 13.60
C MET A 2 -2.01 -14.19 12.50
N ILE A 3 -2.57 -13.66 11.41
CA ILE A 3 -1.81 -13.09 10.30
C ILE A 3 -2.15 -11.61 10.24
N LEU A 4 -1.14 -10.75 10.29
CA LEU A 4 -1.24 -9.29 10.31
C LEU A 4 -0.38 -8.71 9.20
N GLY A 5 -0.80 -7.60 8.60
CA GLY A 5 -0.01 -6.89 7.59
C GLY A 5 -0.12 -5.38 7.81
N PHE A 6 0.95 -4.75 8.30
CA PHE A 6 1.01 -3.30 8.52
C PHE A 6 2.40 -2.76 8.15
N PRO A 7 2.46 -1.68 7.33
CA PRO A 7 1.36 -0.97 6.67
C PRO A 7 0.55 -1.87 5.73
N SER A 8 -0.76 -1.67 5.70
CA SER A 8 -1.70 -2.64 5.11
C SER A 8 -1.89 -2.45 3.60
N ASN A 9 -2.12 -3.55 2.91
CA ASN A 9 -2.73 -3.62 1.58
C ASN A 9 -4.10 -4.31 1.75
N PRO A 10 -5.22 -3.68 1.41
CA PRO A 10 -5.37 -2.49 0.53
C PRO A 10 -5.46 -1.14 1.24
N THR A 11 -5.67 -1.11 2.56
CA THR A 11 -6.18 0.05 3.30
C THR A 11 -5.15 1.14 3.60
N ALA A 12 -3.84 0.85 3.39
CA ALA A 12 -2.73 1.69 3.83
C ALA A 12 -2.75 1.99 5.35
N GLN A 13 -3.50 1.22 6.13
CA GLN A 13 -3.59 1.38 7.57
C GLN A 13 -2.25 1.11 8.23
N CYS A 14 -1.90 1.95 9.19
CA CYS A 14 -0.68 1.88 9.99
C CYS A 14 -1.04 1.63 11.45
N VAL A 15 -0.10 1.04 12.18
CA VAL A 15 -0.20 0.82 13.63
C VAL A 15 1.07 1.33 14.30
N GLU A 16 0.97 1.65 15.57
CA GLU A 16 2.12 2.02 16.41
C GLU A 16 2.61 0.80 17.20
N LEU A 17 3.76 0.90 17.86
CA LEU A 17 4.38 -0.24 18.54
C LEU A 17 3.50 -0.86 19.62
N GLU A 18 2.71 -0.04 20.32
CA GLU A 18 1.77 -0.45 21.37
C GLU A 18 0.71 -1.44 20.87
N PHE A 19 0.37 -1.38 19.58
CA PHE A 19 -0.50 -2.39 18.99
C PHE A 19 0.16 -3.77 19.01
N PHE A 20 1.43 -3.87 18.63
CA PHE A 20 2.17 -5.13 18.66
C PHE A 20 2.44 -5.63 20.08
N GLU A 21 2.63 -4.73 21.05
CA GLU A 21 2.71 -5.11 22.47
C GLU A 21 1.45 -5.84 22.92
N LYS A 22 0.27 -5.31 22.57
CA LYS A 22 -1.02 -5.95 22.86
C LYS A 22 -1.16 -7.29 22.10
N VAL A 23 -0.74 -7.35 20.84
CA VAL A 23 -0.78 -8.59 20.04
C VAL A 23 0.10 -9.66 20.68
N VAL A 24 1.33 -9.33 21.07
CA VAL A 24 2.27 -10.28 21.71
C VAL A 24 1.74 -10.75 23.07
N ALA A 25 1.18 -9.86 23.87
CA ALA A 25 0.54 -10.22 25.15
C ALA A 25 -0.64 -11.17 24.95
N LEU A 26 -1.50 -10.90 23.97
CA LEU A 26 -2.64 -11.75 23.61
C LEU A 26 -2.14 -13.12 23.12
N ALA A 27 -1.17 -13.12 22.22
CA ALA A 27 -0.60 -14.32 21.62
C ALA A 27 0.02 -15.24 22.68
N LYS A 28 0.75 -14.69 23.67
CA LYS A 28 1.25 -15.42 24.82
C LYS A 28 0.14 -16.03 25.68
N ARG A 29 -0.90 -15.23 25.95
CA ARG A 29 -2.01 -15.66 26.79
C ARG A 29 -2.79 -16.85 26.21
N TYR A 30 -2.94 -16.89 24.88
CA TYR A 30 -3.80 -17.85 24.19
C TYR A 30 -3.03 -18.88 23.35
N ASP A 31 -1.71 -18.92 23.46
CA ASP A 31 -0.82 -19.80 22.68
C ASP A 31 -1.07 -19.70 21.17
N VAL A 32 -1.10 -18.46 20.66
CA VAL A 32 -1.37 -18.15 19.26
C VAL A 32 -0.09 -17.73 18.56
N LEU A 33 0.28 -18.41 17.49
CA LEU A 33 1.39 -17.97 16.61
C LEU A 33 0.98 -16.74 15.81
N VAL A 34 1.90 -15.79 15.66
CA VAL A 34 1.70 -14.55 14.91
C VAL A 34 2.60 -14.51 13.68
N VAL A 35 2.02 -14.15 12.56
CA VAL A 35 2.73 -13.86 11.31
C VAL A 35 2.51 -12.38 10.99
N HIS A 36 3.57 -11.60 10.91
CA HIS A 36 3.52 -10.21 10.49
C HIS A 36 4.10 -10.06 9.08
N ASP A 37 3.29 -9.58 8.14
CA ASP A 37 3.73 -9.19 6.80
C ASP A 37 4.10 -7.71 6.79
N LEU A 38 5.42 -7.43 6.76
CA LEU A 38 6.01 -6.09 6.78
C LEU A 38 6.50 -5.68 5.38
N ALA A 39 5.72 -5.99 4.34
CA ALA A 39 6.11 -5.74 2.95
C ALA A 39 6.33 -4.26 2.62
N TYR A 40 5.73 -3.34 3.36
CA TYR A 40 5.80 -1.88 3.12
C TYR A 40 6.60 -1.14 4.21
N ALA A 41 7.55 -1.82 4.84
CA ALA A 41 8.37 -1.29 5.94
C ALA A 41 8.98 0.08 5.65
N ASP A 42 9.47 0.27 4.42
CA ASP A 42 10.23 1.45 4.03
C ASP A 42 9.46 2.40 3.08
N ILE A 43 8.25 2.02 2.66
CA ILE A 43 7.38 2.92 1.90
C ILE A 43 6.57 3.72 2.92
N VAL A 44 7.24 4.65 3.58
CA VAL A 44 6.72 5.46 4.69
C VAL A 44 6.95 6.93 4.43
N TYR A 45 6.12 7.79 5.02
CA TYR A 45 6.06 9.20 4.69
C TYR A 45 6.11 10.09 5.92
N ASP A 46 6.52 11.33 5.73
CA ASP A 46 6.41 12.41 6.71
C ASP A 46 7.10 12.11 8.05
N GLY A 47 8.20 11.34 8.01
CA GLY A 47 9.00 10.99 9.19
C GLY A 47 8.45 9.85 10.04
N TRP A 48 7.27 9.31 9.70
CA TRP A 48 6.75 8.11 10.36
C TRP A 48 7.60 6.89 10.01
N LYS A 49 7.71 5.94 10.95
CA LYS A 49 8.44 4.67 10.76
C LYS A 49 7.53 3.50 11.08
N ALA A 50 7.49 2.52 10.19
CA ALA A 50 6.73 1.30 10.45
C ALA A 50 7.39 0.51 11.60
N PRO A 51 6.65 0.20 12.68
CA PRO A 51 7.19 -0.64 13.74
C PRO A 51 7.28 -2.10 13.27
N SER A 52 8.34 -2.78 13.70
CA SER A 52 8.48 -4.22 13.59
C SER A 52 7.94 -4.89 14.84
N ILE A 53 7.18 -5.99 14.71
CA ILE A 53 6.77 -6.80 15.85
C ILE A 53 7.98 -7.36 16.62
N MET A 54 9.13 -7.52 15.95
CA MET A 54 10.37 -7.99 16.55
C MET A 54 10.98 -7.00 17.56
N GLN A 55 10.51 -5.75 17.62
CA GLN A 55 10.89 -4.77 18.63
C GLN A 55 10.25 -5.05 19.99
N VAL A 56 9.14 -5.82 20.01
CA VAL A 56 8.44 -6.14 21.27
C VAL A 56 9.17 -7.27 22.00
N PRO A 57 9.49 -7.08 23.31
CA PRO A 57 10.12 -8.12 24.11
C PRO A 57 9.30 -9.43 24.14
N GLY A 58 9.96 -10.54 23.80
CA GLY A 58 9.34 -11.86 23.76
C GLY A 58 8.50 -12.15 22.50
N ALA A 59 8.47 -11.27 21.51
CA ALA A 59 7.82 -11.56 20.24
C ALA A 59 8.44 -12.77 19.53
N ARG A 60 9.76 -12.96 19.65
CA ARG A 60 10.50 -14.09 19.05
C ARG A 60 10.10 -15.47 19.59
N ASP A 61 9.37 -15.53 20.70
CA ASP A 61 8.88 -16.80 21.24
C ASP A 61 7.69 -17.35 20.43
N MET A 62 6.94 -16.47 19.72
CA MET A 62 5.68 -16.86 19.07
C MET A 62 5.41 -16.18 17.74
N ALA A 63 6.25 -15.24 17.31
CA ALA A 63 6.01 -14.48 16.08
C ALA A 63 7.11 -14.69 15.05
N VAL A 64 6.72 -14.58 13.80
CA VAL A 64 7.60 -14.37 12.65
C VAL A 64 7.18 -13.13 11.89
N GLU A 65 8.15 -12.51 11.24
CA GLU A 65 7.96 -11.33 10.41
C GLU A 65 8.55 -11.58 9.02
N PHE A 66 7.80 -11.23 8.00
CA PHE A 66 8.25 -11.29 6.61
C PHE A 66 8.63 -9.92 6.11
N PHE A 67 9.78 -9.85 5.45
CA PHE A 67 10.24 -8.69 4.72
C PHE A 67 10.48 -9.06 3.26
N THR A 68 10.27 -8.10 2.35
CA THR A 68 10.53 -8.28 0.93
C THR A 68 11.35 -7.14 0.35
N LEU A 69 12.28 -7.47 -0.54
CA LEU A 69 13.03 -6.47 -1.30
C LEU A 69 12.20 -5.88 -2.46
N SER A 70 11.04 -6.49 -2.76
CA SER A 70 10.19 -6.08 -3.87
C SER A 70 9.76 -4.60 -3.83
N LYS A 71 9.52 -4.06 -2.62
CA LYS A 71 9.01 -2.70 -2.43
C LYS A 71 10.10 -1.74 -2.04
N SER A 72 10.84 -2.03 -0.96
CA SER A 72 11.90 -1.17 -0.43
C SER A 72 13.01 -0.90 -1.43
N TYR A 73 13.39 -1.90 -2.22
CA TYR A 73 14.50 -1.83 -3.18
C TYR A 73 14.04 -1.85 -4.65
N ASN A 74 12.74 -1.76 -4.90
CA ASN A 74 12.15 -1.84 -6.25
C ASN A 74 12.56 -3.13 -7.00
N MET A 75 12.75 -4.23 -6.28
CA MET A 75 13.21 -5.52 -6.78
C MET A 75 12.07 -6.54 -6.91
N ALA A 76 10.90 -6.11 -7.35
CA ALA A 76 9.71 -6.98 -7.44
C ALA A 76 9.93 -8.17 -8.39
N GLY A 77 10.63 -7.98 -9.51
CA GLY A 77 10.95 -9.03 -10.48
C GLY A 77 11.96 -10.06 -10.00
N TRP A 78 12.74 -9.75 -8.96
CA TRP A 78 13.78 -10.62 -8.41
C TRP A 78 13.23 -11.72 -7.49
N ARG A 79 11.99 -11.60 -7.04
CA ARG A 79 11.27 -12.59 -6.21
C ARG A 79 12.04 -13.00 -4.96
N ILE A 80 12.56 -12.03 -4.20
CA ILE A 80 13.33 -12.29 -3.00
C ILE A 80 12.77 -11.56 -1.78
N GLY A 81 12.77 -12.25 -0.65
CA GLY A 81 12.39 -11.80 0.67
C GLY A 81 12.90 -12.77 1.71
N PHE A 82 12.66 -12.47 2.97
CA PHE A 82 13.11 -13.32 4.08
C PHE A 82 12.12 -13.29 5.24
N MET A 83 12.21 -14.29 6.10
CA MET A 83 11.46 -14.42 7.35
C MET A 83 12.41 -14.43 8.53
N VAL A 84 12.09 -13.67 9.54
CA VAL A 84 12.83 -13.61 10.82
C VAL A 84 11.88 -13.84 11.99
N GLY A 85 12.40 -14.25 13.14
CA GLY A 85 11.62 -14.39 14.36
C GLY A 85 11.79 -15.75 15.05
N ASN A 86 10.67 -16.41 15.37
CA ASN A 86 10.67 -17.68 16.09
C ASN A 86 11.51 -18.75 15.39
N LYS A 87 12.50 -19.29 16.10
CA LYS A 87 13.49 -20.27 15.56
C LYS A 87 12.83 -21.51 14.97
N THR A 88 11.80 -22.03 15.64
CA THR A 88 11.10 -23.26 15.19
C THR A 88 10.39 -23.00 13.89
N LEU A 89 9.67 -21.88 13.76
CA LEU A 89 8.95 -21.50 12.54
C LEU A 89 9.91 -21.20 11.39
N VAL A 90 11.03 -20.49 11.65
CA VAL A 90 12.06 -20.24 10.64
C VAL A 90 12.67 -21.57 10.16
N SER A 91 12.97 -22.49 11.07
CA SER A 91 13.51 -23.82 10.71
C SER A 91 12.46 -24.66 9.92
N ALA A 92 11.19 -24.57 10.26
CA ALA A 92 10.12 -25.26 9.53
C ALA A 92 10.01 -24.72 8.10
N LEU A 93 10.04 -23.39 7.91
CA LEU A 93 10.03 -22.78 6.58
C LEU A 93 11.27 -23.21 5.75
N ALA A 94 12.47 -23.17 6.35
CA ALA A 94 13.70 -23.59 5.68
C ALA A 94 13.61 -25.06 5.21
N ARG A 95 13.05 -25.92 6.05
CA ARG A 95 12.84 -27.34 5.72
C ARG A 95 11.85 -27.50 4.55
N ILE A 96 10.72 -26.82 4.57
CA ILE A 96 9.73 -26.89 3.48
C ILE A 96 10.35 -26.37 2.17
N LYS A 97 11.04 -25.23 2.21
CA LYS A 97 11.71 -24.66 1.04
C LYS A 97 12.75 -25.61 0.43
N SER A 98 13.50 -26.36 1.26
CA SER A 98 14.50 -27.30 0.75
C SER A 98 13.91 -28.41 -0.10
N TYR A 99 12.64 -28.76 0.09
CA TYR A 99 11.91 -29.73 -0.73
C TYR A 99 11.10 -29.07 -1.86
N HIS A 100 10.67 -27.83 -1.67
CA HIS A 100 9.77 -27.16 -2.61
C HIS A 100 10.53 -26.53 -3.78
N ASP A 101 11.62 -25.82 -3.52
CA ASP A 101 12.37 -25.05 -4.52
C ASP A 101 13.89 -25.28 -4.49
N TYR A 102 14.37 -26.22 -3.67
CA TYR A 102 15.78 -26.55 -3.48
C TYR A 102 16.66 -25.37 -3.03
N GLY A 103 16.05 -24.25 -2.67
CA GLY A 103 16.70 -23.02 -2.25
C GLY A 103 16.63 -21.90 -3.29
N THR A 104 16.96 -20.70 -2.83
CA THR A 104 16.98 -19.52 -3.70
C THR A 104 18.28 -19.50 -4.52
N PHE A 105 18.19 -19.19 -5.80
CA PHE A 105 19.33 -19.07 -6.71
C PHE A 105 20.41 -18.12 -6.15
N THR A 106 21.64 -18.61 -5.99
CA THR A 106 22.71 -17.91 -5.28
C THR A 106 22.95 -16.47 -5.75
N PRO A 107 22.97 -16.15 -7.07
CA PRO A 107 23.10 -14.76 -7.50
C PRO A 107 22.03 -13.80 -6.97
N LEU A 108 20.80 -14.27 -6.75
CA LEU A 108 19.73 -13.47 -6.12
C LEU A 108 20.04 -13.21 -4.64
N GLN A 109 20.60 -14.20 -3.94
CA GLN A 109 21.02 -14.03 -2.54
C GLN A 109 22.16 -13.01 -2.43
N VAL A 110 23.16 -13.07 -3.31
CA VAL A 110 24.24 -12.08 -3.38
C VAL A 110 23.72 -10.69 -3.69
N ALA A 111 22.78 -10.57 -4.63
CA ALA A 111 22.12 -9.30 -4.93
C ALA A 111 21.35 -8.75 -3.73
N ALA A 112 20.67 -9.62 -2.95
CA ALA A 112 20.00 -9.22 -1.72
C ALA A 112 20.98 -8.72 -0.64
N ILE A 113 22.10 -9.39 -0.46
CA ILE A 113 23.18 -8.96 0.44
C ILE A 113 23.67 -7.57 0.03
N ALA A 114 24.00 -7.39 -1.25
CA ALA A 114 24.44 -6.09 -1.77
C ALA A 114 23.41 -4.98 -1.56
N ALA A 115 22.10 -5.29 -1.71
CA ALA A 115 21.04 -4.33 -1.45
C ALA A 115 20.92 -3.98 0.04
N LEU A 116 21.01 -4.96 0.94
CA LEU A 116 20.83 -4.76 2.37
C LEU A 116 22.06 -4.10 3.04
N GLU A 117 23.27 -4.42 2.58
CA GLU A 117 24.53 -3.91 3.15
C GLU A 117 25.03 -2.64 2.45
N GLY A 118 24.52 -2.33 1.26
CA GLY A 118 24.90 -1.18 0.47
C GLY A 118 24.30 0.15 0.99
N ASP A 119 24.56 1.23 0.25
CA ASP A 119 23.97 2.54 0.56
C ASP A 119 22.43 2.48 0.47
N GLN A 120 21.77 2.88 1.55
CA GLN A 120 20.33 2.89 1.67
C GLN A 120 19.67 4.17 1.08
N GLN A 121 20.42 4.99 0.36
CA GLN A 121 19.85 6.18 -0.28
C GLN A 121 18.76 5.82 -1.30
N CYS A 122 18.95 4.72 -2.05
CA CYS A 122 17.96 4.23 -2.99
C CYS A 122 16.60 3.94 -2.34
N VAL A 123 16.57 3.42 -1.12
CA VAL A 123 15.33 3.14 -0.35
C VAL A 123 14.62 4.46 -0.02
N ARG A 124 15.38 5.47 0.44
CA ARG A 124 14.85 6.81 0.73
C ARG A 124 14.31 7.49 -0.52
N ASP A 125 15.02 7.38 -1.63
CA ASP A 125 14.60 7.96 -2.93
C ASP A 125 13.32 7.33 -3.46
N ILE A 126 13.16 6.00 -3.29
CA ILE A 126 11.94 5.28 -3.64
C ILE A 126 10.76 5.78 -2.79
N ALA A 127 10.92 5.86 -1.47
CA ALA A 127 9.89 6.36 -0.57
C ALA A 127 9.48 7.80 -0.92
N GLU A 128 10.46 8.69 -1.16
CA GLU A 128 10.21 10.05 -1.56
C GLU A 128 9.47 10.16 -2.91
N GLN A 129 9.77 9.26 -3.85
CA GLN A 129 9.04 9.22 -5.13
C GLN A 129 7.56 8.84 -4.92
N TYR A 130 7.27 7.85 -4.06
CA TYR A 130 5.89 7.49 -3.71
C TYR A 130 5.18 8.60 -2.93
N LYS A 131 5.88 9.29 -2.02
CA LYS A 131 5.34 10.46 -1.32
C LYS A 131 4.88 11.54 -2.30
N ARG A 132 5.72 11.92 -3.27
CA ARG A 132 5.37 12.91 -4.29
C ARG A 132 4.17 12.50 -5.15
N ARG A 133 4.02 11.22 -5.44
CA ARG A 133 2.86 10.68 -6.17
C ARG A 133 1.60 10.73 -5.32
N ARG A 134 1.70 10.32 -4.05
CA ARG A 134 0.63 10.40 -3.06
C ARG A 134 0.10 11.84 -2.95
N ASP A 135 1.00 12.77 -2.74
CA ASP A 135 0.63 14.18 -2.52
C ASP A 135 -0.11 14.75 -3.74
N VAL A 136 0.34 14.43 -4.96
CA VAL A 136 -0.36 14.85 -6.19
C VAL A 136 -1.74 14.20 -6.30
N LEU A 137 -1.86 12.91 -6.02
CA LEU A 137 -3.13 12.20 -6.13
C LEU A 137 -4.13 12.73 -5.10
N VAL A 138 -3.77 12.72 -3.82
CA VAL A 138 -4.67 13.09 -2.72
C VAL A 138 -5.11 14.56 -2.86
N LYS A 139 -4.17 15.47 -3.12
CA LYS A 139 -4.53 16.89 -3.38
C LYS A 139 -5.49 17.01 -4.56
N GLY A 140 -5.23 16.31 -5.65
CA GLY A 140 -6.08 16.38 -6.84
C GLY A 140 -7.48 15.81 -6.64
N LEU A 141 -7.60 14.75 -5.83
CA LEU A 141 -8.91 14.18 -5.43
C LEU A 141 -9.67 15.15 -4.53
N HIS A 142 -9.00 15.77 -3.53
CA HIS A 142 -9.63 16.79 -2.68
C HIS A 142 -10.13 17.99 -3.51
N GLU A 143 -9.33 18.47 -4.46
CA GLU A 143 -9.76 19.53 -5.41
C GLU A 143 -10.92 19.11 -6.32
N ALA A 144 -11.13 17.80 -6.49
CA ALA A 144 -12.28 17.23 -7.20
C ALA A 144 -13.49 17.02 -6.29
N GLY A 145 -13.44 17.45 -5.02
CA GLY A 145 -14.49 17.20 -4.03
C GLY A 145 -14.51 15.77 -3.47
N TRP A 146 -13.53 14.94 -3.83
CA TRP A 146 -13.41 13.57 -3.33
C TRP A 146 -12.44 13.53 -2.15
N MET A 147 -12.99 13.64 -0.96
CA MET A 147 -12.19 13.62 0.28
C MET A 147 -11.72 12.21 0.60
N VAL A 148 -10.40 12.03 0.63
CA VAL A 148 -9.73 10.78 0.97
C VAL A 148 -8.71 11.02 2.08
N GLU A 149 -8.44 10.01 2.89
CA GLU A 149 -7.40 10.08 3.91
C GLU A 149 -6.02 10.13 3.27
N MET A 150 -5.12 10.92 3.87
CA MET A 150 -3.71 10.97 3.49
C MET A 150 -2.98 9.79 4.11
N PRO A 151 -2.53 8.78 3.34
CA PRO A 151 -1.83 7.65 3.92
C PRO A 151 -0.45 8.03 4.47
N LYS A 152 -0.11 7.49 5.64
CA LYS A 152 1.22 7.64 6.27
C LYS A 152 2.27 6.71 5.65
N ALA A 153 1.83 5.65 4.98
CA ALA A 153 2.70 4.62 4.39
C ALA A 153 2.00 3.85 3.27
N SER A 154 2.69 2.85 2.71
CA SER A 154 2.22 2.01 1.61
C SER A 154 2.19 2.73 0.26
N MET A 155 2.01 1.99 -0.79
CA MET A 155 1.91 2.52 -2.15
C MET A 155 0.46 2.62 -2.65
N TYR A 156 -0.49 2.71 -1.72
CA TYR A 156 -1.92 2.73 -2.01
C TYR A 156 -2.62 3.92 -1.34
N VAL A 157 -3.72 4.35 -1.98
CA VAL A 157 -4.73 5.21 -1.37
C VAL A 157 -6.04 4.44 -1.38
N TRP A 158 -6.59 4.21 -0.19
CA TRP A 158 -7.86 3.55 0.04
C TRP A 158 -8.94 4.62 0.10
N ALA A 159 -9.68 4.77 -1.00
CA ALA A 159 -10.61 5.86 -1.20
C ALA A 159 -12.05 5.38 -1.02
N LYS A 160 -12.74 5.93 -0.03
CA LYS A 160 -14.19 5.71 0.11
C LYS A 160 -14.90 6.25 -1.13
N ILE A 161 -15.84 5.49 -1.68
CA ILE A 161 -16.66 5.91 -2.82
C ILE A 161 -17.42 7.17 -2.43
N PRO A 162 -17.44 8.24 -3.27
CA PRO A 162 -18.22 9.43 -3.00
C PRO A 162 -19.70 9.10 -2.84
N GLU A 163 -20.38 9.78 -1.91
CA GLU A 163 -21.78 9.51 -1.54
C GLU A 163 -22.74 9.36 -2.73
N PRO A 164 -22.68 10.21 -3.76
CA PRO A 164 -23.57 10.07 -4.92
C PRO A 164 -23.44 8.75 -5.69
N TYR A 165 -22.33 8.05 -5.50
CA TYR A 165 -22.05 6.76 -6.15
C TYR A 165 -22.06 5.57 -5.17
N ALA A 166 -22.31 5.81 -3.87
CA ALA A 166 -22.18 4.79 -2.84
C ALA A 166 -23.05 3.55 -3.09
N ALA A 167 -24.28 3.76 -3.62
CA ALA A 167 -25.22 2.70 -3.94
C ALA A 167 -24.77 1.77 -5.09
N MET A 168 -23.75 2.18 -5.88
CA MET A 168 -23.26 1.37 -7.00
C MET A 168 -22.39 0.19 -6.53
N GLY A 169 -21.80 0.30 -5.33
CA GLY A 169 -20.73 -0.60 -4.90
C GLY A 169 -19.42 -0.37 -5.64
N SER A 170 -18.36 -1.01 -5.16
CA SER A 170 -17.00 -0.73 -5.64
C SER A 170 -16.73 -1.23 -7.07
N LEU A 171 -17.35 -2.33 -7.48
CA LEU A 171 -17.14 -2.88 -8.83
C LEU A 171 -17.73 -1.98 -9.91
N GLU A 172 -18.98 -1.57 -9.78
CA GLU A 172 -19.62 -0.72 -10.79
C GLU A 172 -19.02 0.69 -10.79
N PHE A 173 -18.65 1.22 -9.61
CA PHE A 173 -17.93 2.48 -9.55
C PHE A 173 -16.54 2.41 -10.21
N ALA A 174 -15.80 1.31 -10.02
CA ALA A 174 -14.52 1.11 -10.72
C ALA A 174 -14.69 1.01 -12.24
N LYS A 175 -15.76 0.35 -12.73
CA LYS A 175 -16.12 0.32 -14.16
C LYS A 175 -16.48 1.71 -14.68
N LYS A 176 -17.23 2.52 -13.93
CA LYS A 176 -17.55 3.92 -14.28
C LYS A 176 -16.28 4.75 -14.41
N LEU A 177 -15.37 4.67 -13.44
CA LEU A 177 -14.06 5.35 -13.50
C LEU A 177 -13.26 4.94 -14.74
N LEU A 178 -13.24 3.65 -15.06
CA LEU A 178 -12.54 3.14 -16.25
C LEU A 178 -13.15 3.65 -17.54
N ASN A 179 -14.48 3.60 -17.65
CA ASN A 179 -15.18 3.92 -18.90
C ASN A 179 -15.24 5.43 -19.17
N GLU A 180 -15.44 6.25 -18.14
CA GLU A 180 -15.69 7.68 -18.29
C GLU A 180 -14.46 8.52 -17.97
N ALA A 181 -13.75 8.22 -16.86
CA ALA A 181 -12.56 8.95 -16.47
C ALA A 181 -11.25 8.38 -17.07
N LYS A 182 -11.28 7.19 -17.67
CA LYS A 182 -10.10 6.43 -18.16
C LYS A 182 -9.11 6.12 -17.03
N VAL A 183 -9.63 5.84 -15.84
CA VAL A 183 -8.86 5.54 -14.64
C VAL A 183 -9.18 4.13 -14.15
N CYS A 184 -8.16 3.28 -14.12
CA CYS A 184 -8.27 1.92 -13.60
C CYS A 184 -7.90 1.91 -12.12
N VAL A 185 -8.81 1.45 -11.27
CA VAL A 185 -8.64 1.24 -9.83
C VAL A 185 -9.02 -0.18 -9.46
N SER A 186 -8.53 -0.68 -8.33
CA SER A 186 -9.01 -1.97 -7.82
C SER A 186 -10.32 -1.76 -7.05
N PRO A 187 -11.41 -2.47 -7.39
CA PRO A 187 -12.63 -2.42 -6.62
C PRO A 187 -12.41 -3.06 -5.25
N GLY A 188 -12.93 -2.45 -4.20
CA GLY A 188 -12.69 -2.88 -2.83
C GLY A 188 -13.31 -4.22 -2.49
N ILE A 189 -14.41 -4.61 -3.14
CA ILE A 189 -15.01 -5.95 -2.99
C ILE A 189 -14.01 -7.08 -3.29
N GLY A 190 -13.02 -6.84 -4.14
CA GLY A 190 -11.94 -7.80 -4.41
C GLY A 190 -11.04 -8.10 -3.21
N PHE A 191 -11.18 -7.36 -2.11
CA PHE A 191 -10.46 -7.55 -0.84
C PHE A 191 -11.36 -8.03 0.30
N GLY A 192 -12.61 -8.36 0.01
CA GLY A 192 -13.63 -8.83 0.94
C GLY A 192 -14.85 -7.91 1.01
N ASP A 193 -15.95 -8.42 1.57
CA ASP A 193 -17.26 -7.76 1.55
C ASP A 193 -17.24 -6.36 2.16
N TYR A 194 -16.48 -6.16 3.25
CA TYR A 194 -16.32 -4.85 3.90
C TYR A 194 -15.59 -3.82 3.04
N GLY A 195 -14.91 -4.27 1.98
CA GLY A 195 -14.22 -3.41 1.02
C GLY A 195 -15.15 -2.76 -0.01
N ASP A 196 -16.39 -3.23 -0.17
CA ASP A 196 -17.28 -2.81 -1.25
C ASP A 196 -17.66 -1.31 -1.23
N THR A 197 -17.38 -0.62 -0.15
CA THR A 197 -17.56 0.83 0.00
C THR A 197 -16.37 1.67 -0.47
N HIS A 198 -15.31 1.04 -0.96
CA HIS A 198 -14.04 1.71 -1.30
C HIS A 198 -13.48 1.24 -2.64
N VAL A 199 -12.56 2.04 -3.18
CA VAL A 199 -11.66 1.64 -4.27
C VAL A 199 -10.21 1.90 -3.87
N ARG A 200 -9.27 1.09 -4.40
CA ARG A 200 -7.85 1.25 -4.13
C ARG A 200 -7.14 1.86 -5.33
N PHE A 201 -6.54 3.02 -5.16
CA PHE A 201 -5.56 3.56 -6.09
C PHE A 201 -4.16 3.02 -5.79
N ALA A 202 -3.38 2.74 -6.84
CA ALA A 202 -1.98 2.40 -6.72
C ALA A 202 -1.11 3.58 -7.21
N LEU A 203 -0.11 3.96 -6.40
CA LEU A 203 0.81 5.09 -6.67
C LEU A 203 1.96 4.69 -7.60
N ILE A 204 1.73 3.76 -8.53
CA ILE A 204 2.76 3.18 -9.40
C ILE A 204 3.07 4.07 -10.61
N GLU A 205 2.13 4.89 -11.03
CA GLU A 205 2.24 5.76 -12.19
C GLU A 205 3.04 7.05 -11.89
N ASN A 206 3.61 7.66 -12.92
CA ASN A 206 4.28 8.94 -12.81
C ASN A 206 3.27 10.08 -12.53
N ARG A 207 3.80 11.23 -12.05
CA ARG A 207 2.96 12.36 -11.63
C ARG A 207 2.10 12.94 -12.76
N ASP A 208 2.54 12.86 -14.00
CA ASP A 208 1.77 13.42 -15.13
C ASP A 208 0.58 12.54 -15.49
N ARG A 209 0.76 11.21 -15.41
CA ARG A 209 -0.34 10.24 -15.52
C ARG A 209 -1.33 10.38 -14.36
N ILE A 210 -0.84 10.60 -13.13
CA ILE A 210 -1.71 10.88 -11.99
C ILE A 210 -2.50 12.17 -12.22
N ARG A 211 -1.88 13.26 -12.69
CA ARG A 211 -2.59 14.49 -13.05
C ARG A 211 -3.60 14.27 -14.17
N GLN A 212 -3.28 13.43 -15.15
CA GLN A 212 -4.22 13.04 -16.20
C GLN A 212 -5.45 12.32 -15.60
N ALA A 213 -5.23 11.35 -14.72
CA ALA A 213 -6.30 10.64 -14.01
C ALA A 213 -7.21 11.62 -13.25
N ILE A 214 -6.64 12.57 -12.51
CA ILE A 214 -7.38 13.60 -11.78
C ILE A 214 -8.22 14.45 -12.74
N ARG A 215 -7.69 14.85 -13.91
CA ARG A 215 -8.47 15.58 -14.91
C ARG A 215 -9.64 14.76 -15.42
N GLY A 216 -9.46 13.46 -15.66
CA GLY A 216 -10.54 12.55 -16.07
C GLY A 216 -11.65 12.45 -15.01
N ILE A 217 -11.25 12.26 -13.74
CA ILE A 217 -12.20 12.21 -12.61
C ILE A 217 -12.97 13.52 -12.49
N LYS A 218 -12.28 14.67 -12.55
CA LYS A 218 -12.94 15.98 -12.51
C LYS A 218 -13.92 16.18 -13.68
N ALA A 219 -13.58 15.69 -14.88
CA ALA A 219 -14.47 15.76 -16.05
C ALA A 219 -15.73 14.90 -15.85
N MET A 220 -15.57 13.67 -15.36
CA MET A 220 -16.69 12.77 -15.02
C MET A 220 -17.60 13.40 -13.96
N PHE A 221 -17.03 13.93 -12.85
CA PHE A 221 -17.81 14.56 -11.79
C PHE A 221 -18.57 15.81 -12.27
N ARG A 222 -18.00 16.58 -13.23
CA ARG A 222 -18.74 17.68 -13.85
C ARG A 222 -19.88 17.21 -14.73
N ALA A 223 -19.67 16.16 -15.51
CA ALA A 223 -20.73 15.57 -16.35
C ALA A 223 -21.90 15.07 -15.50
N ASP A 224 -21.61 14.56 -14.31
CA ASP A 224 -22.62 14.10 -13.34
C ASP A 224 -23.19 15.24 -12.46
N GLY A 225 -22.80 16.50 -12.69
CA GLY A 225 -23.32 17.65 -11.95
C GLY A 225 -22.75 17.82 -10.53
N LEU A 226 -21.70 17.09 -10.16
CA LEU A 226 -21.07 17.14 -8.82
C LEU A 226 -20.04 18.26 -8.67
N LEU A 227 -19.59 18.82 -9.77
CA LEU A 227 -18.67 19.96 -9.81
C LEU A 227 -19.22 21.04 -10.74
N PRO A 228 -18.98 22.34 -10.45
CA PRO A 228 -19.37 23.42 -11.35
C PRO A 228 -18.69 23.25 -12.72
N ALA A 229 -19.38 23.72 -13.77
CA ALA A 229 -18.82 23.78 -15.10
C ALA A 229 -17.49 24.54 -15.06
N SER A 230 -16.48 24.11 -15.80
CA SER A 230 -15.23 24.85 -15.88
C SER A 230 -15.54 26.21 -16.55
N SER A 231 -15.26 27.31 -15.88
CA SER A 231 -15.28 28.62 -16.52
C SER A 231 -14.28 28.58 -17.66
N LYS A 232 -14.76 28.48 -18.90
CA LYS A 232 -13.95 28.87 -20.05
C LYS A 232 -13.65 30.35 -19.85
N HIS A 233 -12.40 30.74 -19.76
CA HIS A 233 -12.00 32.13 -19.99
C HIS A 233 -12.46 32.45 -21.41
N ILE A 234 -13.58 33.18 -21.50
CA ILE A 234 -13.96 33.88 -22.69
C ILE A 234 -12.98 35.05 -22.75
N HIS A 235 -11.88 34.87 -23.46
CA HIS A 235 -11.19 36.00 -24.03
C HIS A 235 -12.07 36.48 -25.17
N GLU A 236 -13.06 37.30 -24.86
CA GLU A 236 -13.64 38.18 -25.83
C GLU A 236 -12.57 39.16 -26.29
N ASN A 237 -12.24 39.08 -27.57
CA ASN A 237 -11.54 40.08 -28.30
C ASN A 237 -12.36 41.37 -28.16
N ALA A 238 -11.87 42.35 -27.44
CA ALA A 238 -12.31 43.74 -27.55
C ALA A 238 -11.42 44.39 -28.62
N GLU A 239 -12.06 44.79 -29.66
CA GLU A 239 -11.58 45.65 -30.75
C GLU A 239 -10.96 46.96 -30.23
#